data_ecbee1413db39649c8ef510141d57b56
#
_entry.id   ecbee1413db39649c8ef510141d57b56
#
_cell.length_a   1.000
_cell.length_b   1.000
_cell.length_c   1.000
_cell.angle_alpha   90.00
_cell.angle_beta   90.00
_cell.angle_gamma   90.00
#
_symmetry.space_group_name_H-M   'P 1'
#
loop_
_entity.id
_entity.type
_entity.pdbx_description
1 polymer ?
#
loop_
_entity_poly.entity_id
_entity_poly.type
_entity_poly.pdbx_seq_one_letter_code
_entity_poly.pdbx_strand_id
1 'polypeptide(L)'
;LERFPGYYGKFICLHFAPYLNEPITTQEQQDAFETILAFLDRVNITIPEDLKDYLEEATNVMGTATMEKINDNMTAALQNPAQYLEEHKDMLQQYEAVKASAAYKSTPAYKLQALLAQLNQENGYNDIFIPAMRRLSSSYRTYSEKLSKANAVFLKELKP
;
A
#
# COMPACT_ATOMS: atom_id res chain seq x y z
N LEU A 1 0.15 17.80 -6.93
CA LEU A 1 -0.35 16.74 -7.83
C LEU A 1 0.30 16.75 -9.21
N GLU A 2 0.77 17.91 -9.69
CA GLU A 2 1.47 18.01 -11.00
C GLU A 2 2.90 17.47 -11.00
N ARG A 3 3.47 17.17 -9.82
CA ARG A 3 4.85 16.68 -9.68
C ARG A 3 5.02 15.17 -9.79
N PHE A 4 3.93 14.41 -9.88
CA PHE A 4 4.00 12.96 -9.96
C PHE A 4 3.59 12.48 -11.34
N PRO A 5 4.55 12.39 -12.30
CA PRO A 5 4.22 11.89 -13.62
C PRO A 5 3.87 10.40 -13.54
N GLY A 6 2.70 10.04 -14.07
CA GLY A 6 2.31 8.68 -14.33
C GLY A 6 1.47 7.99 -13.24
N TYR A 7 1.17 6.74 -13.49
CA TYR A 7 0.24 5.91 -12.71
C TYR A 7 0.73 5.58 -11.31
N TYR A 8 2.05 5.51 -11.10
CA TYR A 8 2.64 5.26 -9.79
C TYR A 8 2.39 6.43 -8.82
N GLY A 9 2.52 7.65 -9.31
CA GLY A 9 2.20 8.84 -8.53
C GLY A 9 0.73 8.88 -8.11
N LYS A 10 -0.19 8.53 -9.02
CA LYS A 10 -1.61 8.39 -8.69
C LYS A 10 -1.86 7.33 -7.63
N PHE A 11 -1.21 6.18 -7.76
CA PHE A 11 -1.33 5.08 -6.80
C PHE A 11 -0.88 5.52 -5.41
N ILE A 12 0.29 6.14 -5.29
CA ILE A 12 0.79 6.67 -4.01
C ILE A 12 -0.16 7.72 -3.45
N CYS A 13 -0.62 8.66 -4.26
CA CYS A 13 -1.56 9.68 -3.81
C CYS A 13 -2.85 9.09 -3.28
N LEU A 14 -3.44 8.11 -3.96
CA LEU A 14 -4.67 7.45 -3.52
C LEU A 14 -4.45 6.67 -2.21
N HIS A 15 -3.34 5.95 -2.11
CA HIS A 15 -3.05 5.12 -0.93
C HIS A 15 -2.73 5.96 0.31
N PHE A 16 -1.99 7.04 0.16
CA PHE A 16 -1.54 7.87 1.27
C PHE A 16 -2.35 9.15 1.50
N ALA A 17 -3.27 9.49 0.60
CA ALA A 17 -4.07 10.71 0.71
C ALA A 17 -4.75 10.93 2.07
N PRO A 18 -5.33 9.90 2.72
CA PRO A 18 -5.95 10.09 4.05
C PRO A 18 -4.97 10.57 5.12
N TYR A 19 -3.68 10.31 4.94
CA TYR A 19 -2.63 10.63 5.90
C TYR A 19 -1.88 11.93 5.58
N LEU A 20 -2.10 12.50 4.41
CA LEU A 20 -1.42 13.72 3.94
C LEU A 20 -2.17 15.01 4.28
N ASN A 21 -3.32 14.91 4.94
CA ASN A 21 -4.17 16.05 5.31
C ASN A 21 -3.81 16.64 6.68
N GLU A 22 -2.88 16.06 7.39
CA GLU A 22 -2.45 16.59 8.69
C GLU A 22 -1.59 17.85 8.51
N PRO A 23 -1.78 18.88 9.34
CA PRO A 23 -0.96 20.08 9.26
C PRO A 23 0.47 19.79 9.69
N ILE A 24 1.43 20.43 9.01
CA ILE A 24 2.85 20.39 9.39
C ILE A 24 3.05 21.47 10.45
N THR A 25 3.32 21.04 11.70
CA THR A 25 3.46 21.94 12.85
C THR A 25 4.84 21.86 13.51
N THR A 26 5.66 20.89 13.15
CA THR A 26 6.99 20.68 13.73
C THR A 26 8.06 20.66 12.65
N GLN A 27 9.32 20.95 13.06
CA GLN A 27 10.47 20.85 12.16
C GLN A 27 10.69 19.41 11.68
N GLU A 28 10.47 18.42 12.54
CA GLU A 28 10.56 17.00 12.18
C GLU A 28 9.58 16.64 11.06
N GLN A 29 8.34 17.14 11.12
CA GLN A 29 7.36 16.96 10.06
C GLN A 29 7.76 17.64 8.75
N GLN A 30 8.32 18.85 8.84
CA GLN A 30 8.83 19.57 7.68
C GLN A 30 9.95 18.80 7.00
N ASP A 31 10.93 18.34 7.77
CA ASP A 31 12.06 17.55 7.27
C ASP A 31 11.59 16.23 6.63
N ALA A 32 10.60 15.57 7.25
CA ALA A 32 10.00 14.36 6.71
C ALA A 32 9.28 14.62 5.38
N PHE A 33 8.55 15.71 5.27
CA PHE A 33 7.87 16.12 4.04
C PHE A 33 8.87 16.38 2.91
N GLU A 34 9.96 17.07 3.19
CA GLU A 34 11.03 17.32 2.23
C GLU A 34 11.70 16.02 1.79
N THR A 35 11.90 15.07 2.70
CA THR A 35 12.42 13.73 2.40
C THR A 35 11.49 12.98 1.45
N ILE A 36 10.18 13.06 1.67
CA ILE A 36 9.16 12.45 0.79
C ILE A 36 9.21 13.06 -0.60
N LEU A 37 9.26 14.38 -0.69
CA LEU A 37 9.34 15.08 -1.99
C LEU A 37 10.62 14.67 -2.75
N ALA A 38 11.75 14.67 -2.06
CA ALA A 38 13.03 14.27 -2.66
C ALA A 38 13.02 12.81 -3.13
N PHE A 39 12.40 11.92 -2.36
CA PHE A 39 12.21 10.52 -2.76
C PHE A 39 11.39 10.43 -4.05
N LEU A 40 10.25 11.10 -4.10
CA LEU A 40 9.34 11.06 -5.24
C LEU A 40 9.94 11.70 -6.50
N ASP A 41 10.76 12.73 -6.35
CA ASP A 41 11.49 13.36 -7.46
C ASP A 41 12.59 12.45 -8.05
N ARG A 42 13.15 11.54 -7.24
CA ARG A 42 14.21 10.61 -7.68
C ARG A 42 13.67 9.31 -8.24
N VAL A 43 12.45 8.92 -7.88
CA VAL A 43 11.87 7.65 -8.33
C VAL A 43 11.53 7.75 -9.81
N ASN A 44 12.34 7.09 -10.63
CA ASN A 44 12.10 6.94 -12.07
C ASN A 44 11.66 5.51 -12.34
N ILE A 45 10.36 5.32 -12.45
CA ILE A 45 9.75 4.00 -12.63
C ILE A 45 9.28 3.87 -14.07
N THR A 46 9.87 2.92 -14.79
CA THR A 46 9.40 2.51 -16.10
C THR A 46 8.44 1.34 -15.96
N ILE A 47 7.18 1.59 -16.31
CA ILE A 47 6.15 0.56 -16.30
C ILE A 47 6.06 -0.06 -17.69
N PRO A 48 6.12 -1.41 -17.82
CA PRO A 48 5.92 -2.07 -19.10
C PRO A 48 4.59 -1.69 -19.76
N GLU A 49 4.59 -1.56 -21.07
CA GLU A 49 3.43 -1.09 -21.83
C GLU A 49 2.19 -1.96 -21.63
N ASP A 50 2.37 -3.28 -21.53
CA ASP A 50 1.30 -4.23 -21.26
C ASP A 50 0.64 -4.08 -19.88
N LEU A 51 1.33 -3.44 -18.93
CA LEU A 51 0.79 -3.16 -17.60
C LEU A 51 0.20 -1.75 -17.44
N LYS A 52 0.50 -0.83 -18.37
CA LYS A 52 -0.03 0.54 -18.33
C LYS A 52 -1.54 0.57 -18.47
N ASP A 53 -2.09 -0.14 -19.45
CA ASP A 53 -3.53 -0.21 -19.68
C ASP A 53 -4.25 -0.82 -18.49
N TYR A 54 -3.70 -1.88 -17.91
CA TYR A 54 -4.22 -2.49 -16.70
C TYR A 54 -4.21 -1.53 -15.51
N LEU A 55 -3.14 -0.79 -15.32
CA LEU A 55 -3.02 0.21 -14.25
C LEU A 55 -4.01 1.37 -14.42
N GLU A 56 -4.18 1.84 -15.65
CA GLU A 56 -5.14 2.89 -15.95
C GLU A 56 -6.57 2.46 -15.63
N GLU A 57 -6.95 1.27 -16.06
CA GLU A 57 -8.25 0.70 -15.76
C GLU A 57 -8.45 0.49 -14.25
N ALA A 58 -7.49 -0.09 -13.57
CA ALA A 58 -7.53 -0.28 -12.12
C ALA A 58 -7.63 1.05 -11.36
N THR A 59 -6.90 2.08 -11.79
CA THR A 59 -6.94 3.42 -11.18
C THR A 59 -8.30 4.09 -11.40
N ASN A 60 -8.92 3.91 -12.57
CA ASN A 60 -10.24 4.46 -12.87
C ASN A 60 -11.35 3.77 -12.06
N VAL A 61 -11.22 2.47 -11.82
CA VAL A 61 -12.15 1.69 -10.98
C VAL A 61 -11.97 2.02 -9.50
N MET A 62 -10.75 2.29 -9.04
CA MET A 62 -10.44 2.66 -7.66
C MET A 62 -10.72 4.13 -7.37
N GLY A 63 -12.00 4.53 -7.47
CA GLY A 63 -12.46 5.86 -7.03
C GLY A 63 -12.45 6.00 -5.50
N THR A 64 -12.71 7.22 -5.02
CA THR A 64 -12.70 7.57 -3.59
C THR A 64 -13.60 6.65 -2.75
N ALA A 65 -14.81 6.34 -3.22
CA ALA A 65 -15.75 5.46 -2.52
C ALA A 65 -15.21 4.03 -2.36
N THR A 66 -14.53 3.50 -3.36
CA THR A 66 -13.89 2.17 -3.29
C THR A 66 -12.74 2.16 -2.28
N MET A 67 -11.93 3.22 -2.27
CA MET A 67 -10.83 3.35 -1.30
C MET A 67 -11.35 3.50 0.13
N GLU A 68 -12.41 4.24 0.36
CA GLU A 68 -13.06 4.35 1.66
C GLU A 68 -13.52 2.97 2.16
N LYS A 69 -14.17 2.20 1.30
CA LYS A 69 -14.63 0.84 1.64
C LYS A 69 -13.47 -0.10 1.98
N ILE A 70 -12.38 -0.04 1.22
CA ILE A 70 -11.15 -0.81 1.50
C ILE A 70 -10.57 -0.41 2.86
N ASN A 71 -10.50 0.89 3.14
CA ASN A 71 -10.00 1.40 4.42
C ASN A 71 -10.89 0.99 5.59
N ASP A 72 -12.21 1.00 5.45
CA ASP A 72 -13.15 0.55 6.49
C ASP A 72 -12.98 -0.94 6.78
N ASN A 73 -12.86 -1.77 5.75
CA ASN A 73 -12.60 -3.20 5.89
C ASN A 73 -11.25 -3.46 6.58
N MET A 74 -10.22 -2.72 6.20
CA MET A 74 -8.89 -2.82 6.80
C MET A 74 -8.92 -2.38 8.27
N THR A 75 -9.62 -1.31 8.60
CA THR A 75 -9.80 -0.85 9.99
C THR A 75 -10.46 -1.91 10.84
N ALA A 76 -11.53 -2.55 10.36
CA ALA A 76 -12.20 -3.65 11.05
C ALA A 76 -11.26 -4.84 11.30
N ALA A 77 -10.47 -5.22 10.30
CA ALA A 77 -9.48 -6.29 10.43
C ALA A 77 -8.38 -5.94 11.45
N LEU A 78 -7.96 -4.67 11.53
CA LEU A 78 -6.90 -4.21 12.42
C LEU A 78 -7.36 -4.08 13.88
N GLN A 79 -8.67 -3.88 14.14
CA GLN A 79 -9.21 -3.77 15.49
C GLN A 79 -9.11 -5.08 16.27
N ASN A 80 -9.44 -6.19 15.62
CA ASN A 80 -9.32 -7.53 16.22
C ASN A 80 -8.90 -8.55 15.16
N PRO A 81 -7.58 -8.67 14.87
CA PRO A 81 -7.07 -9.54 13.81
C PRO A 81 -7.43 -11.01 13.97
N ALA A 82 -7.42 -11.53 15.20
CA ALA A 82 -7.72 -12.93 15.47
C ALA A 82 -9.18 -13.27 15.18
N GLN A 83 -10.11 -12.41 15.60
CA GLN A 83 -11.53 -12.56 15.31
C GLN A 83 -11.81 -12.45 13.82
N TYR A 84 -11.21 -11.48 13.14
CA TYR A 84 -11.34 -11.30 11.69
C TYR A 84 -10.89 -12.54 10.93
N LEU A 85 -9.76 -13.14 11.32
CA LEU A 85 -9.24 -14.38 10.74
C LEU A 85 -10.20 -15.54 10.90
N GLU A 86 -10.78 -15.71 12.08
CA GLU A 86 -11.71 -16.79 12.35
C GLU A 86 -13.01 -16.66 11.53
N GLU A 87 -13.55 -15.44 11.48
CA GLU A 87 -14.77 -15.14 10.73
C GLU A 87 -14.60 -15.29 9.20
N HIS A 88 -13.38 -15.07 8.69
CA HIS A 88 -13.08 -15.10 7.25
C HIS A 88 -12.13 -16.23 6.84
N LYS A 89 -11.96 -17.22 7.68
CA LYS A 89 -10.99 -18.30 7.48
C LYS A 89 -11.11 -19.01 6.13
N ASP A 90 -12.32 -19.41 5.76
CA ASP A 90 -12.55 -20.10 4.50
C ASP A 90 -12.24 -19.22 3.29
N MET A 91 -12.63 -17.95 3.35
CA MET A 91 -12.36 -16.99 2.30
C MET A 91 -10.85 -16.75 2.14
N LEU A 92 -10.13 -16.63 3.25
CA LEU A 92 -8.67 -16.43 3.24
C LEU A 92 -7.93 -17.65 2.70
N GLN A 93 -8.37 -18.86 3.05
CA GLN A 93 -7.80 -20.10 2.50
C GLN A 93 -8.02 -20.20 0.99
N GLN A 94 -9.20 -19.85 0.50
CA GLN A 94 -9.49 -19.82 -0.94
C GLN A 94 -8.61 -18.76 -1.64
N TYR A 95 -8.45 -17.60 -1.05
CA TYR A 95 -7.61 -16.53 -1.58
C TYR A 95 -6.13 -16.94 -1.68
N GLU A 96 -5.59 -17.58 -0.65
CA GLU A 96 -4.24 -18.12 -0.67
C GLU A 96 -4.05 -19.21 -1.72
N ALA A 97 -5.03 -20.10 -1.88
CA ALA A 97 -5.01 -21.13 -2.92
C ALA A 97 -5.01 -20.52 -4.33
N VAL A 98 -5.82 -19.49 -4.56
CA VAL A 98 -5.84 -18.76 -5.84
C VAL A 98 -4.49 -18.09 -6.10
N LYS A 99 -3.91 -17.42 -5.12
CA LYS A 99 -2.59 -16.77 -5.24
C LYS A 99 -1.46 -17.74 -5.57
N ALA A 100 -1.53 -18.96 -5.05
CA ALA A 100 -0.53 -19.99 -5.30
C ALA A 100 -0.70 -20.65 -6.68
N SER A 101 -1.83 -20.46 -7.36
CA SER A 101 -2.13 -21.09 -8.64
C SER A 101 -1.28 -20.54 -9.78
N ALA A 102 -0.95 -21.39 -10.76
CA ALA A 102 -0.26 -20.97 -11.98
C ALA A 102 -1.11 -20.00 -12.81
N ALA A 103 -2.43 -20.16 -12.79
CA ALA A 103 -3.35 -19.25 -13.48
C ALA A 103 -3.24 -17.82 -12.94
N TYR A 104 -3.20 -17.63 -11.62
CA TYR A 104 -3.02 -16.30 -11.02
C TYR A 104 -1.65 -15.69 -11.38
N LYS A 105 -0.58 -16.48 -11.35
CA LYS A 105 0.78 -16.00 -11.65
C LYS A 105 0.96 -15.53 -13.09
N SER A 106 0.07 -15.89 -14.00
CA SER A 106 0.05 -15.40 -15.38
C SER A 106 -0.77 -14.12 -15.57
N THR A 107 -1.48 -13.65 -14.54
CA THR A 107 -2.34 -12.46 -14.63
C THR A 107 -1.54 -11.15 -14.61
N PRO A 108 -2.08 -10.07 -15.23
CA PRO A 108 -1.49 -8.73 -15.10
C PRO A 108 -1.40 -8.25 -13.64
N ALA A 109 -2.36 -8.62 -12.80
CA ALA A 109 -2.36 -8.28 -11.38
C ALA A 109 -1.13 -8.82 -10.64
N TYR A 110 -0.76 -10.08 -10.89
CA TYR A 110 0.45 -10.68 -10.32
C TYR A 110 1.72 -10.01 -10.83
N LYS A 111 1.81 -9.76 -12.15
CA LYS A 111 2.96 -9.09 -12.76
C LYS A 111 3.17 -7.69 -12.20
N LEU A 112 2.08 -6.94 -12.02
CA LEU A 112 2.13 -5.62 -11.41
C LEU A 112 2.58 -5.67 -9.96
N GLN A 113 2.04 -6.58 -9.17
CA GLN A 113 2.42 -6.76 -7.77
C GLN A 113 3.91 -7.12 -7.62
N ALA A 114 4.42 -8.01 -8.45
CA ALA A 114 5.82 -8.39 -8.47
C ALA A 114 6.73 -7.22 -8.87
N LEU A 115 6.33 -6.44 -9.86
CA LEU A 115 7.05 -5.25 -10.30
C LEU A 115 7.10 -4.19 -9.18
N LEU A 116 5.98 -3.90 -8.53
CA LEU A 116 5.93 -2.94 -7.43
C LEU A 116 6.79 -3.39 -6.24
N ALA A 117 6.77 -4.67 -5.90
CA ALA A 117 7.62 -5.22 -4.84
C ALA A 117 9.11 -5.05 -5.15
N GLN A 118 9.52 -5.30 -6.39
CA GLN A 118 10.89 -5.09 -6.83
C GLN A 118 11.28 -3.61 -6.77
N LEU A 119 10.44 -2.73 -7.29
CA LEU A 119 10.68 -1.29 -7.28
C LEU A 119 10.76 -0.72 -5.86
N ASN A 120 9.94 -1.21 -4.95
CA ASN A 120 9.96 -0.80 -3.56
C ASN A 120 11.28 -1.20 -2.87
N GLN A 121 11.84 -2.35 -3.22
CA GLN A 121 13.14 -2.78 -2.69
C GLN A 121 14.30 -1.95 -3.25
N GLU A 122 14.28 -1.66 -4.56
CA GLU A 122 15.39 -0.99 -5.26
C GLU A 122 15.44 0.52 -4.99
N ASN A 123 14.33 1.17 -4.72
CA ASN A 123 14.22 2.63 -4.65
C ASN A 123 14.13 3.22 -3.24
N GLY A 124 14.27 2.40 -2.20
CA GLY A 124 14.25 2.89 -0.82
C GLY A 124 12.84 3.19 -0.29
N TYR A 125 11.81 2.58 -0.84
CA TYR A 125 10.44 2.75 -0.37
C TYR A 125 10.31 2.39 1.11
N ASN A 126 10.85 1.25 1.53
CA ASN A 126 10.80 0.80 2.92
C ASN A 126 11.81 1.52 3.83
N ASP A 127 12.93 1.97 3.29
CA ASP A 127 14.04 2.54 4.07
C ASP A 127 13.95 4.06 4.20
N ILE A 128 13.36 4.75 3.24
CA ILE A 128 13.30 6.21 3.16
C ILE A 128 11.86 6.72 3.24
N PHE A 129 10.99 6.25 2.35
CA PHE A 129 9.63 6.78 2.20
C PHE A 129 8.73 6.43 3.39
N ILE A 130 8.63 5.15 3.76
CA ILE A 130 7.77 4.71 4.87
C ILE A 130 8.19 5.33 6.22
N PRO A 131 9.49 5.34 6.60
CA PRO A 131 9.90 6.05 7.81
C PRO A 131 9.59 7.55 7.79
N ALA A 132 9.72 8.21 6.64
CA ALA A 132 9.35 9.62 6.50
C ALA A 132 7.85 9.84 6.66
N MET A 133 7.00 8.97 6.11
CA MET A 133 5.54 9.00 6.31
C MET A 133 5.16 8.85 7.78
N ARG A 134 5.83 7.98 8.53
CA ARG A 134 5.60 7.81 9.98
C ARG A 134 5.96 9.07 10.78
N ARG A 135 7.00 9.79 10.36
CA ARG A 135 7.37 11.06 11.00
C ARG A 135 6.44 12.20 10.62
N LEU A 136 5.95 12.20 9.39
CA LEU A 136 5.05 13.25 8.89
C LEU A 136 3.65 13.15 9.49
N SER A 137 3.09 11.95 9.56
CA SER A 137 1.69 11.70 9.92
C SER A 137 1.57 10.78 11.14
N SER A 138 0.99 11.29 12.22
CA SER A 138 0.69 10.49 13.41
C SER A 138 -0.38 9.43 13.14
N SER A 139 -1.37 9.74 12.32
CA SER A 139 -2.39 8.78 11.87
C SER A 139 -1.77 7.63 11.10
N TYR A 140 -0.84 7.92 10.20
CA TYR A 140 -0.13 6.89 9.44
C TYR A 140 0.75 6.03 10.35
N ARG A 141 1.45 6.62 11.30
CA ARG A 141 2.24 5.89 12.29
C ARG A 141 1.38 4.90 13.07
N THR A 142 0.26 5.35 13.59
CA THR A 142 -0.70 4.50 14.32
C THR A 142 -1.22 3.36 13.44
N TYR A 143 -1.63 3.66 12.22
CA TYR A 143 -2.06 2.67 11.23
C TYR A 143 -0.97 1.64 10.94
N SER A 144 0.25 2.11 10.69
CA SER A 144 1.42 1.29 10.38
C SER A 144 1.79 0.33 11.52
N GLU A 145 1.71 0.79 12.77
CA GLU A 145 1.92 -0.04 13.96
C GLU A 145 0.84 -1.11 14.13
N LYS A 146 -0.42 -0.75 13.93
CA LYS A 146 -1.54 -1.70 13.93
C LYS A 146 -1.40 -2.73 12.82
N LEU A 147 -1.01 -2.31 11.64
CA LEU A 147 -0.77 -3.20 10.50
C LEU A 147 0.34 -4.20 10.80
N SER A 148 1.44 -3.76 11.40
CA SER A 148 2.56 -4.64 11.79
C SER A 148 2.12 -5.68 12.83
N LYS A 149 1.33 -5.29 13.82
CA LYS A 149 0.77 -6.20 14.83
C LYS A 149 -0.19 -7.20 14.21
N ALA A 150 -1.09 -6.76 13.35
CA ALA A 150 -2.03 -7.63 12.64
C ALA A 150 -1.29 -8.62 11.75
N ASN A 151 -0.27 -8.17 11.05
CA ASN A 151 0.55 -9.03 10.19
C ASN A 151 1.27 -10.12 10.98
N ALA A 152 1.76 -9.80 12.18
CA ALA A 152 2.36 -10.78 13.08
C ALA A 152 1.35 -11.85 13.51
N VAL A 153 0.11 -11.46 13.82
CA VAL A 153 -0.99 -12.39 14.13
C VAL A 153 -1.31 -13.28 12.92
N PHE A 154 -1.47 -12.69 11.73
CA PHE A 154 -1.74 -13.45 10.50
C PHE A 154 -0.65 -14.46 10.19
N LEU A 155 0.62 -14.08 10.29
CA LEU A 155 1.73 -14.98 10.05
C LEU A 155 1.80 -16.13 11.05
N LYS A 156 1.41 -15.90 12.29
CA LYS A 156 1.37 -16.92 13.32
C LYS A 156 0.24 -17.93 13.10
N GLU A 157 -0.95 -17.44 12.75
CA GLU A 157 -2.15 -18.27 12.59
C GLU A 157 -2.21 -19.01 11.23
N LEU A 158 -1.59 -18.45 10.19
CA LEU A 158 -1.58 -19.04 8.84
C LEU A 158 -0.40 -19.99 8.60
N LYS A 159 0.58 -20.05 9.48
CA LYS A 159 1.65 -21.06 9.40
C LYS A 159 1.12 -22.39 9.94
N PRO A 160 1.23 -23.48 9.14
CA PRO A 160 0.88 -24.82 9.62
C PRO A 160 1.81 -25.28 10.74
#